data_6285faa0bacfd5be4dc1eb986a89d681
#
_entry.id   6285faa0bacfd5be4dc1eb986a89d681
#
_cell.length_a   1.000
_cell.length_b   1.000
_cell.length_c   1.000
_cell.angle_alpha   90.00
_cell.angle_beta   90.00
_cell.angle_gamma   90.00
#
_symmetry.space_group_name_H-M   'P 1'
#
loop_
_entity.id
_entity.type
_entity.pdbx_description
1 polymer ?
#
loop_
_entity_poly.entity_id
_entity_poly.type
_entity_poly.pdbx_seq_one_letter_code
_entity_poly.pdbx_strand_id
1 'polypeptide(L)'
;MTTTPNPSKLGPRARKVKILATIGPASRDPDMLRRLVRAGADAFRVNLSHGDHETHAASIAAIRALEKELHRPLTILCDLQGPKLRVGTFAEGRALIPHGSRFVLDRDDAPGDATRVQLPHPELFGLMSPGQRLLINDGKIRLRVVEATEQAITCTAEVGGVISDRKGVNVPDAEIPIPALTE
;
A
#
# COMPACT_ATOMS: atom_id res chain seq x y z
N MET A 1 8.26 -14.18 -50.98
CA MET A 1 7.75 -12.89 -50.45
C MET A 1 7.91 -12.88 -48.94
N THR A 2 8.99 -12.33 -48.44
CA THR A 2 9.23 -12.16 -47.01
C THR A 2 8.42 -10.96 -46.52
N THR A 3 7.32 -11.21 -45.84
CA THR A 3 6.53 -10.14 -45.19
C THR A 3 7.37 -9.58 -44.05
N THR A 4 7.86 -8.35 -44.21
CA THR A 4 8.51 -7.59 -43.13
C THR A 4 7.49 -7.48 -41.98
N PRO A 5 7.83 -7.89 -40.75
CA PRO A 5 6.91 -7.81 -39.64
C PRO A 5 6.50 -6.34 -39.42
N ASN A 6 5.21 -6.07 -39.40
CA ASN A 6 4.71 -4.74 -39.08
C ASN A 6 5.15 -4.36 -37.66
N PRO A 7 5.99 -3.33 -37.47
CA PRO A 7 6.54 -2.98 -36.17
C PRO A 7 5.50 -2.51 -35.16
N SER A 8 4.25 -2.25 -35.59
CA SER A 8 3.13 -1.88 -34.71
C SER A 8 2.42 -3.09 -34.09
N LYS A 9 2.63 -4.31 -34.60
CA LYS A 9 2.00 -5.53 -34.07
C LYS A 9 2.97 -6.35 -33.25
N LEU A 10 2.80 -6.33 -31.94
CA LEU A 10 3.54 -7.22 -31.06
C LEU A 10 2.87 -8.60 -31.04
N GLY A 11 3.52 -9.61 -31.58
CA GLY A 11 3.06 -11.00 -31.56
C GLY A 11 2.98 -11.57 -30.13
N PRO A 12 2.40 -12.80 -29.98
CA PRO A 12 2.39 -13.52 -28.71
C PRO A 12 3.81 -13.68 -28.16
N ARG A 13 3.98 -13.52 -26.86
CA ARG A 13 5.28 -13.75 -26.22
C ARG A 13 5.46 -15.22 -25.87
N ALA A 14 6.63 -15.77 -26.18
CA ALA A 14 6.97 -17.15 -25.87
C ALA A 14 7.12 -17.42 -24.38
N ARG A 15 7.47 -16.39 -23.56
CA ARG A 15 7.63 -16.57 -22.12
C ARG A 15 6.29 -16.75 -21.42
N LYS A 16 6.26 -17.67 -20.44
CA LYS A 16 5.07 -17.95 -19.61
C LYS A 16 4.89 -16.93 -18.48
N VAL A 17 5.99 -16.41 -17.90
CA VAL A 17 5.97 -15.41 -16.83
C VAL A 17 5.50 -14.06 -17.39
N LYS A 18 4.55 -13.43 -16.71
CA LYS A 18 4.05 -12.09 -17.03
C LYS A 18 4.78 -11.03 -16.21
N ILE A 19 5.03 -9.87 -16.82
CA ILE A 19 5.62 -8.73 -16.14
C ILE A 19 4.52 -7.71 -15.87
N LEU A 20 4.30 -7.43 -14.57
CA LEU A 20 3.43 -6.38 -14.09
C LEU A 20 4.27 -5.14 -13.76
N ALA A 21 4.05 -4.05 -14.47
CA ALA A 21 4.72 -2.76 -14.23
C ALA A 21 3.80 -1.83 -13.46
N THR A 22 4.29 -1.24 -12.36
CA THR A 22 3.53 -0.21 -11.63
C THR A 22 3.68 1.13 -12.33
N ILE A 23 2.56 1.81 -12.59
CA ILE A 23 2.54 3.16 -13.13
C ILE A 23 2.75 4.17 -11.99
N GLY A 24 3.62 5.12 -12.24
CA GLY A 24 3.90 6.25 -11.36
C GLY A 24 4.20 7.53 -12.16
N PRO A 25 4.55 8.63 -11.51
CA PRO A 25 4.82 9.90 -12.18
C PRO A 25 5.82 9.82 -13.34
N ALA A 26 6.86 8.98 -13.21
CA ALA A 26 7.88 8.78 -14.23
C ALA A 26 7.46 7.84 -15.36
N SER A 27 6.34 7.14 -15.27
CA SER A 27 5.96 6.07 -16.20
C SER A 27 4.55 6.19 -16.78
N ARG A 28 3.78 7.23 -16.44
CA ARG A 28 2.41 7.43 -16.94
C ARG A 28 2.34 8.05 -18.35
N ASP A 29 3.45 8.59 -18.83
CA ASP A 29 3.51 9.17 -20.18
C ASP A 29 3.26 8.07 -21.23
N PRO A 30 2.43 8.35 -22.29
CA PRO A 30 2.09 7.36 -23.33
C PRO A 30 3.30 6.76 -24.03
N ASP A 31 4.35 7.56 -24.30
CA ASP A 31 5.56 7.04 -24.95
C ASP A 31 6.35 6.14 -24.03
N MET A 32 6.39 6.45 -22.73
CA MET A 32 7.00 5.57 -21.73
C MET A 32 6.22 4.27 -21.58
N LEU A 33 4.89 4.31 -21.54
CA LEU A 33 4.05 3.10 -21.51
C LEU A 33 4.34 2.22 -22.75
N ARG A 34 4.45 2.82 -23.94
CA ARG A 34 4.79 2.11 -25.19
C ARG A 34 6.18 1.44 -25.07
N ARG A 35 7.16 2.15 -24.54
CA ARG A 35 8.52 1.61 -24.30
C ARG A 35 8.48 0.45 -23.32
N LEU A 36 7.72 0.54 -22.23
CA LEU A 36 7.56 -0.55 -21.25
C LEU A 36 6.93 -1.80 -21.88
N VAL A 37 5.89 -1.64 -22.70
CA VAL A 37 5.27 -2.78 -23.42
C VAL A 37 6.28 -3.41 -24.38
N ARG A 38 7.03 -2.61 -25.13
CA ARG A 38 8.08 -3.12 -26.04
C ARG A 38 9.21 -3.83 -25.28
N ALA A 39 9.58 -3.30 -24.11
CA ALA A 39 10.58 -3.92 -23.23
C ALA A 39 10.08 -5.20 -22.54
N GLY A 40 8.76 -5.43 -22.53
CA GLY A 40 8.23 -6.70 -22.03
C GLY A 40 7.09 -6.61 -21.04
N ALA A 41 6.62 -5.46 -20.63
CA ALA A 41 5.45 -5.38 -19.75
C ALA A 41 4.21 -6.02 -20.40
N ASP A 42 3.50 -6.82 -19.64
CA ASP A 42 2.26 -7.50 -20.03
C ASP A 42 1.04 -6.89 -19.35
N ALA A 43 1.25 -6.28 -18.20
CA ALA A 43 0.21 -5.72 -17.35
C ALA A 43 0.71 -4.46 -16.64
N PHE A 44 -0.22 -3.61 -16.27
CA PHE A 44 0.05 -2.38 -15.54
C PHE A 44 -0.75 -2.34 -14.24
N ARG A 45 -0.07 -2.02 -13.13
CA ARG A 45 -0.71 -1.75 -11.83
C ARG A 45 -0.90 -0.25 -11.67
N VAL A 46 -2.14 0.17 -11.46
CA VAL A 46 -2.53 1.52 -11.06
C VAL A 46 -2.77 1.51 -9.56
N ASN A 47 -1.92 2.19 -8.80
CA ASN A 47 -2.06 2.28 -7.36
C ASN A 47 -2.99 3.43 -6.98
N LEU A 48 -4.21 3.11 -6.55
CA LEU A 48 -5.24 4.09 -6.20
C LEU A 48 -5.02 4.77 -4.83
N SER A 49 -3.96 4.38 -4.10
CA SER A 49 -3.57 5.04 -2.85
C SER A 49 -2.86 6.39 -3.06
N HIS A 50 -2.45 6.72 -4.29
CA HIS A 50 -1.69 7.92 -4.63
C HIS A 50 -2.20 8.56 -5.90
N GLY A 51 -2.44 9.84 -5.88
CA GLY A 51 -3.04 10.60 -6.99
C GLY A 51 -4.54 10.81 -6.79
N ASP A 52 -5.18 11.35 -7.80
CA ASP A 52 -6.60 11.64 -7.84
C ASP A 52 -7.31 10.83 -8.94
N HIS A 53 -8.63 10.90 -8.96
CA HIS A 53 -9.46 10.17 -9.93
C HIS A 53 -9.16 10.57 -11.37
N GLU A 54 -8.84 11.84 -11.63
CA GLU A 54 -8.53 12.34 -12.96
C GLU A 54 -7.22 11.74 -13.48
N THR A 55 -6.18 11.73 -12.64
CA THR A 55 -4.89 11.10 -12.95
C THR A 55 -5.04 9.59 -13.21
N HIS A 56 -5.86 8.90 -12.42
CA HIS A 56 -6.11 7.47 -12.61
C HIS A 56 -6.87 7.20 -13.91
N ALA A 57 -7.92 7.98 -14.19
CA ALA A 57 -8.69 7.87 -15.42
C ALA A 57 -7.80 8.11 -16.66
N ALA A 58 -6.95 9.13 -16.62
CA ALA A 58 -6.00 9.43 -17.70
C ALA A 58 -5.01 8.27 -17.92
N SER A 59 -4.48 7.69 -16.85
CA SER A 59 -3.57 6.53 -16.93
C SER A 59 -4.25 5.30 -17.55
N ILE A 60 -5.48 5.01 -17.14
CA ILE A 60 -6.28 3.91 -17.68
C ILE A 60 -6.58 4.15 -19.16
N ALA A 61 -7.00 5.37 -19.53
CA ALA A 61 -7.27 5.75 -20.91
C ALA A 61 -6.04 5.60 -21.81
N ALA A 62 -4.85 6.02 -21.34
CA ALA A 62 -3.59 5.87 -22.07
C ALA A 62 -3.24 4.39 -22.32
N ILE A 63 -3.43 3.50 -21.34
CA ILE A 63 -3.21 2.06 -21.52
C ILE A 63 -4.20 1.48 -22.54
N ARG A 64 -5.48 1.86 -22.46
CA ARG A 64 -6.51 1.40 -23.41
C ARG A 64 -6.27 1.91 -24.83
N ALA A 65 -5.76 3.13 -24.99
CA ALA A 65 -5.32 3.63 -26.29
C ALA A 65 -4.16 2.82 -26.86
N LEU A 66 -3.15 2.53 -26.02
CA LEU A 66 -2.00 1.72 -26.40
C LEU A 66 -2.37 0.27 -26.75
N GLU A 67 -3.32 -0.34 -26.05
CA GLU A 67 -3.87 -1.65 -26.34
C GLU A 67 -4.46 -1.72 -27.75
N LYS A 68 -5.22 -0.69 -28.13
CA LYS A 68 -5.79 -0.56 -29.49
C LYS A 68 -4.69 -0.36 -30.54
N GLU A 69 -3.72 0.52 -30.26
CA GLU A 69 -2.59 0.79 -31.16
C GLU A 69 -1.79 -0.49 -31.45
N LEU A 70 -1.48 -1.26 -30.42
CA LEU A 70 -0.63 -2.45 -30.53
C LEU A 70 -1.39 -3.72 -30.90
N HIS A 71 -2.72 -3.67 -31.02
CA HIS A 71 -3.59 -4.82 -31.27
C HIS A 71 -3.31 -5.98 -30.30
N ARG A 72 -3.04 -5.65 -29.03
CA ARG A 72 -2.65 -6.60 -28.00
C ARG A 72 -3.32 -6.26 -26.68
N PRO A 73 -4.01 -7.24 -26.03
CA PRO A 73 -4.58 -7.03 -24.71
C PRO A 73 -3.50 -6.64 -23.68
N LEU A 74 -3.78 -5.60 -22.88
CA LEU A 74 -2.98 -5.17 -21.75
C LEU A 74 -3.82 -5.23 -20.48
N THR A 75 -3.41 -6.06 -19.54
CA THR A 75 -4.10 -6.16 -18.26
C THR A 75 -3.89 -4.89 -17.44
N ILE A 76 -4.96 -4.37 -16.84
CA ILE A 76 -4.88 -3.31 -15.83
C ILE A 76 -5.28 -3.91 -14.49
N LEU A 77 -4.39 -3.80 -13.50
CA LEU A 77 -4.63 -4.14 -12.12
C LEU A 77 -4.82 -2.85 -11.33
N CYS A 78 -6.04 -2.56 -10.92
CA CYS A 78 -6.34 -1.46 -10.00
C CYS A 78 -6.11 -1.95 -8.57
N ASP A 79 -5.07 -1.41 -7.92
CA ASP A 79 -4.77 -1.70 -6.53
C ASP A 79 -5.52 -0.69 -5.65
N LEU A 80 -6.62 -1.18 -5.08
CA LEU A 80 -7.53 -0.35 -4.30
C LEU A 80 -6.87 0.10 -2.99
N GLN A 81 -7.21 1.30 -2.55
CA GLN A 81 -6.65 1.87 -1.33
C GLN A 81 -7.03 1.04 -0.09
N GLY A 82 -8.27 0.53 -0.04
CA GLY A 82 -8.83 -0.13 1.13
C GLY A 82 -8.82 0.76 2.38
N PRO A 83 -9.25 0.23 3.52
CA PRO A 83 -9.10 0.91 4.80
C PRO A 83 -7.64 0.85 5.25
N LYS A 84 -6.90 1.94 5.07
CA LYS A 84 -5.50 2.00 5.48
C LYS A 84 -5.39 2.52 6.90
N LEU A 85 -5.21 1.60 7.84
CA LEU A 85 -4.96 1.95 9.23
C LEU A 85 -3.61 2.67 9.36
N ARG A 86 -3.58 3.76 10.14
CA ARG A 86 -2.37 4.56 10.35
C ARG A 86 -2.31 5.05 11.78
N VAL A 87 -1.10 5.18 12.33
CA VAL A 87 -0.88 5.93 13.57
C VAL A 87 -1.04 7.44 13.32
N GLY A 88 -1.23 8.20 14.39
CA GLY A 88 -1.26 9.65 14.39
C GLY A 88 0.12 10.28 14.12
N THR A 89 0.32 11.47 14.66
CA THR A 89 1.56 12.26 14.50
C THR A 89 2.41 12.22 15.76
N PHE A 90 3.68 12.56 15.64
CA PHE A 90 4.65 12.65 16.73
C PHE A 90 5.09 14.10 16.93
N ALA A 91 5.42 14.48 18.16
CA ALA A 91 5.85 15.84 18.49
C ALA A 91 7.06 16.32 17.66
N GLU A 92 7.99 15.40 17.35
CA GLU A 92 9.15 15.68 16.50
C GLU A 92 9.06 14.99 15.12
N GLY A 93 7.83 14.68 14.64
CA GLY A 93 7.59 13.97 13.39
C GLY A 93 8.00 12.49 13.41
N ARG A 94 8.69 12.05 14.45
CA ARG A 94 9.16 10.66 14.64
C ARG A 94 9.58 10.39 16.08
N ALA A 95 9.63 9.12 16.47
CA ALA A 95 10.17 8.65 17.73
C ALA A 95 10.95 7.35 17.57
N LEU A 96 11.87 7.05 18.48
CA LEU A 96 12.54 5.75 18.57
C LEU A 96 11.81 4.88 19.59
N ILE A 97 11.37 3.70 19.18
CA ILE A 97 10.80 2.68 20.07
C ILE A 97 11.89 1.62 20.29
N PRO A 98 12.47 1.50 21.48
CA PRO A 98 13.47 0.47 21.78
C PRO A 98 12.86 -0.93 21.78
N HIS A 99 13.65 -1.95 21.40
CA HIS A 99 13.27 -3.35 21.59
C HIS A 99 12.98 -3.63 23.08
N GLY A 100 11.92 -4.38 23.35
CA GLY A 100 11.47 -4.73 24.71
C GLY A 100 10.75 -3.62 25.46
N SER A 101 10.68 -2.39 24.93
CA SER A 101 9.97 -1.30 25.59
C SER A 101 8.47 -1.47 25.53
N ARG A 102 7.79 -0.90 26.53
CA ARG A 102 6.33 -0.73 26.53
C ARG A 102 5.99 0.42 25.59
N PHE A 103 4.98 0.23 24.75
CA PHE A 103 4.46 1.25 23.86
C PHE A 103 2.93 1.20 23.84
N VAL A 104 2.29 2.36 23.87
CA VAL A 104 0.82 2.47 23.95
C VAL A 104 0.27 3.10 22.67
N LEU A 105 -0.74 2.46 22.09
CA LEU A 105 -1.58 3.07 21.09
C LEU A 105 -2.90 3.44 21.78
N ASP A 106 -3.31 4.69 21.69
CA ASP A 106 -4.49 5.19 22.39
C ASP A 106 -5.33 6.13 21.50
N ARG A 107 -6.41 6.66 22.06
CA ARG A 107 -7.36 7.53 21.35
C ARG A 107 -7.05 9.01 21.52
N ASP A 108 -6.09 9.38 22.39
CA ASP A 108 -5.71 10.77 22.62
C ASP A 108 -5.02 11.34 21.38
N ASP A 109 -5.49 12.48 20.88
CA ASP A 109 -5.01 13.14 19.67
C ASP A 109 -3.73 13.97 19.88
N ALA A 110 -3.25 14.07 21.13
CA ALA A 110 -1.95 14.69 21.41
C ALA A 110 -0.83 14.00 20.61
N PRO A 111 0.15 14.79 20.11
CA PRO A 111 1.30 14.22 19.43
C PRO A 111 2.00 13.15 20.26
N GLY A 112 2.36 12.04 19.61
CA GLY A 112 3.03 10.91 20.24
C GLY A 112 4.50 11.17 20.55
N ASP A 113 5.08 10.23 21.27
CA ASP A 113 6.49 10.22 21.68
C ASP A 113 7.07 8.79 21.66
N ALA A 114 8.16 8.53 22.39
CA ALA A 114 8.77 7.20 22.48
C ALA A 114 7.93 6.18 23.27
N THR A 115 6.85 6.60 23.94
CA THR A 115 6.02 5.76 24.83
C THR A 115 4.61 5.54 24.33
N ARG A 116 4.07 6.45 23.51
CA ARG A 116 2.71 6.40 23.01
C ARG A 116 2.55 7.08 21.65
N VAL A 117 1.46 6.72 20.95
CA VAL A 117 0.95 7.46 19.80
C VAL A 117 -0.55 7.25 19.65
N GLN A 118 -1.25 8.24 19.11
CA GLN A 118 -2.65 8.09 18.73
C GLN A 118 -2.83 6.97 17.70
N LEU A 119 -3.89 6.18 17.87
CA LEU A 119 -4.42 5.28 16.84
C LEU A 119 -5.86 5.74 16.51
N PRO A 120 -6.06 6.56 15.44
CA PRO A 120 -7.36 7.15 15.11
C PRO A 120 -8.33 6.14 14.46
N HIS A 121 -8.41 4.93 15.02
CA HIS A 121 -9.18 3.79 14.55
C HIS A 121 -9.89 3.13 15.72
N PRO A 122 -11.03 3.73 16.17
CA PRO A 122 -11.75 3.27 17.37
C PRO A 122 -12.20 1.81 17.27
N GLU A 123 -12.45 1.31 16.07
CA GLU A 123 -12.85 -0.06 15.79
C GLU A 123 -11.81 -1.11 16.20
N LEU A 124 -10.53 -0.73 16.30
CA LEU A 124 -9.46 -1.67 16.65
C LEU A 124 -9.39 -1.95 18.15
N PHE A 125 -9.81 -1.01 18.99
CA PHE A 125 -9.63 -1.15 20.44
C PHE A 125 -10.44 -2.29 21.03
N GLY A 126 -11.67 -2.52 20.52
CA GLY A 126 -12.50 -3.65 20.92
C GLY A 126 -12.17 -4.99 20.27
N LEU A 127 -11.30 -4.99 19.24
CA LEU A 127 -10.95 -6.20 18.48
C LEU A 127 -9.66 -6.85 18.93
N MET A 128 -8.77 -6.06 19.54
CA MET A 128 -7.44 -6.54 19.92
C MET A 128 -7.46 -7.33 21.21
N SER A 129 -6.69 -8.42 21.25
CA SER A 129 -6.54 -9.28 22.41
C SER A 129 -5.05 -9.48 22.76
N PRO A 130 -4.73 -9.74 24.05
CA PRO A 130 -3.37 -10.07 24.46
C PRO A 130 -2.77 -11.20 23.61
N GLY A 131 -1.50 -11.06 23.25
CA GLY A 131 -0.77 -12.01 22.43
C GLY A 131 -0.85 -11.74 20.91
N GLN A 132 -1.76 -10.91 20.43
CA GLN A 132 -1.85 -10.53 19.02
C GLN A 132 -0.76 -9.54 18.62
N ARG A 133 -0.48 -9.44 17.33
CA ARG A 133 0.57 -8.58 16.78
C ARG A 133 0.00 -7.34 16.11
N LEU A 134 0.73 -6.25 16.24
CA LEU A 134 0.59 -5.05 15.44
C LEU A 134 1.88 -4.83 14.65
N LEU A 135 1.78 -4.70 13.35
CA LEU A 135 2.91 -4.45 12.46
C LEU A 135 2.84 -3.01 11.97
N ILE A 136 3.88 -2.23 12.23
CA ILE A 136 3.93 -0.81 11.84
C ILE A 136 5.03 -0.61 10.81
N ASN A 137 4.80 0.31 9.87
CA ASN A 137 5.72 0.65 8.78
C ASN A 137 6.12 -0.61 7.97
N ASP A 138 5.12 -1.30 7.44
CA ASP A 138 5.26 -2.53 6.64
C ASP A 138 6.02 -3.65 7.38
N GLY A 139 5.82 -3.74 8.70
CA GLY A 139 6.42 -4.78 9.54
C GLY A 139 7.83 -4.50 10.02
N LYS A 140 8.38 -3.31 9.75
CA LYS A 140 9.70 -2.88 10.30
C LYS A 140 9.68 -2.76 11.80
N ILE A 141 8.53 -2.43 12.39
CA ILE A 141 8.29 -2.42 13.83
C ILE A 141 7.21 -3.46 14.11
N ARG A 142 7.45 -4.30 15.12
CA ARG A 142 6.50 -5.31 15.57
C ARG A 142 6.21 -5.11 17.04
N LEU A 143 4.94 -4.93 17.34
CA LEU A 143 4.43 -4.80 18.68
C LEU A 143 3.60 -6.02 19.03
N ARG A 144 3.72 -6.52 20.29
CA ARG A 144 2.88 -7.57 20.86
C ARG A 144 1.93 -6.95 21.86
N VAL A 145 0.64 -7.18 21.69
CA VAL A 145 -0.39 -6.72 22.63
C VAL A 145 -0.22 -7.43 23.96
N VAL A 146 -0.13 -6.67 25.03
CA VAL A 146 -0.11 -7.12 26.42
C VAL A 146 -1.49 -6.95 27.05
N GLU A 147 -2.13 -5.82 26.76
CA GLU A 147 -3.44 -5.45 27.27
C GLU A 147 -4.16 -4.61 26.23
N ALA A 148 -5.46 -4.81 26.09
CA ALA A 148 -6.32 -3.99 25.24
C ALA A 148 -7.58 -3.61 26.01
N THR A 149 -7.94 -2.32 25.93
CA THR A 149 -9.15 -1.74 26.50
C THR A 149 -9.86 -0.92 25.43
N GLU A 150 -11.02 -0.37 25.72
CA GLU A 150 -11.76 0.54 24.84
C GLU A 150 -10.99 1.86 24.56
N GLN A 151 -9.98 2.19 25.34
CA GLN A 151 -9.26 3.46 25.26
C GLN A 151 -7.81 3.33 24.82
N ALA A 152 -7.17 2.18 25.05
CA ALA A 152 -5.76 1.98 24.80
C ALA A 152 -5.40 0.51 24.53
N ILE A 153 -4.40 0.31 23.68
CA ILE A 153 -3.74 -0.97 23.41
C ILE A 153 -2.30 -0.83 23.90
N THR A 154 -2.01 -1.52 25.00
CA THR A 154 -0.66 -1.58 25.56
C THR A 154 0.11 -2.71 24.92
N CYS A 155 1.30 -2.43 24.42
CA CYS A 155 2.14 -3.39 23.71
C CYS A 155 3.55 -3.46 24.28
N THR A 156 4.23 -4.57 24.00
CA THR A 156 5.70 -4.68 24.10
C THR A 156 6.29 -4.69 22.70
N ALA A 157 7.36 -3.94 22.48
CA ALA A 157 8.05 -3.88 21.19
C ALA A 157 8.92 -5.13 20.99
N GLU A 158 8.48 -6.10 20.21
CA GLU A 158 9.28 -7.28 19.82
C GLU A 158 10.38 -6.93 18.83
N VAL A 159 10.09 -5.98 17.92
CA VAL A 159 11.06 -5.38 17.02
C VAL A 159 10.89 -3.87 17.14
N GLY A 160 11.88 -3.22 17.69
CA GLY A 160 11.92 -1.78 17.82
C GLY A 160 12.38 -1.09 16.53
N GLY A 161 12.37 0.24 16.54
CA GLY A 161 12.82 1.04 15.41
C GLY A 161 12.28 2.46 15.44
N VAL A 162 12.62 3.25 14.42
CA VAL A 162 12.09 4.60 14.26
C VAL A 162 10.71 4.54 13.64
N ILE A 163 9.72 5.04 14.36
CA ILE A 163 8.37 5.28 13.88
C ILE A 163 8.22 6.77 13.51
N SER A 164 7.48 7.08 12.47
CA SER A 164 7.19 8.46 12.09
C SER A 164 5.69 8.66 11.82
N ASP A 165 5.29 9.91 11.58
CA ASP A 165 3.92 10.32 11.35
C ASP A 165 3.20 9.43 10.35
N ARG A 166 1.95 9.11 10.65
CA ARG A 166 0.98 8.46 9.77
C ARG A 166 1.46 7.15 9.14
N LYS A 167 2.38 6.44 9.82
CA LYS A 167 2.81 5.11 9.36
C LYS A 167 1.67 4.11 9.39
N GLY A 168 1.66 3.25 8.37
CA GLY A 168 0.67 2.19 8.24
C GLY A 168 0.74 1.20 9.40
N VAL A 169 -0.42 0.73 9.84
CA VAL A 169 -0.60 -0.32 10.84
C VAL A 169 -1.27 -1.50 10.16
N ASN A 170 -0.76 -2.70 10.39
CA ASN A 170 -1.39 -3.95 9.98
C ASN A 170 -1.66 -4.81 11.21
N VAL A 171 -2.79 -5.50 11.22
CA VAL A 171 -3.27 -6.36 12.31
C VAL A 171 -3.46 -7.77 11.75
N PRO A 172 -2.39 -8.56 11.63
CA PRO A 172 -2.45 -9.85 10.92
C PRO A 172 -3.28 -10.91 11.65
N ASP A 173 -3.47 -10.75 12.94
CA ASP A 173 -4.09 -11.74 13.82
C ASP A 173 -5.56 -11.42 14.16
N ALA A 174 -6.14 -10.35 13.60
CA ALA A 174 -7.53 -9.97 13.83
C ALA A 174 -8.25 -9.68 12.51
N GLU A 175 -9.50 -10.07 12.43
CA GLU A 175 -10.38 -9.73 11.31
C GLU A 175 -11.00 -8.36 11.55
N ILE A 176 -10.72 -7.41 10.68
CA ILE A 176 -11.18 -6.04 10.82
C ILE A 176 -12.52 -5.89 10.08
N PRO A 177 -13.62 -5.51 10.75
CA PRO A 177 -14.94 -5.42 10.16
C PRO A 177 -15.13 -4.13 9.34
N ILE A 178 -14.15 -3.79 8.50
CA ILE A 178 -14.19 -2.64 7.62
C ILE A 178 -14.26 -3.14 6.18
N PRO A 179 -15.27 -2.74 5.37
CA PRO A 179 -15.35 -3.17 3.99
C PRO A 179 -14.15 -2.64 3.18
N ALA A 180 -13.61 -3.48 2.31
CA ALA A 180 -12.50 -3.11 1.42
C ALA A 180 -12.92 -2.10 0.36
N LEU A 181 -14.20 -2.03 0.04
CA LEU A 181 -14.83 -1.09 -0.88
C LEU A 181 -15.86 -0.26 -0.12
N THR A 182 -15.81 1.04 -0.31
CA THR A 182 -16.86 2.00 0.09
C THR A 182 -17.64 2.43 -1.15
N GLU A 183 -18.90 2.88 -0.93
CA GLU A 183 -19.73 3.46 -1.99
C GLU A 183 -19.11 4.75 -2.57
#